data_f6a8201a9673116202916a0ce9972a13
#
_entry.id   f6a8201a9673116202916a0ce9972a13
#
_cell.length_a   1.000
_cell.length_b   1.000
_cell.length_c   1.000
_cell.angle_alpha   90.00
_cell.angle_beta   90.00
_cell.angle_gamma   90.00
#
_symmetry.space_group_name_H-M   'P 1'
#
loop_
_entity.id
_entity.type
_entity.pdbx_description
1 polymer ?
#
loop_
_entity_poly.entity_id
_entity_poly.type
_entity_poly.pdbx_seq_one_letter_code
_entity_poly.pdbx_strand_id
1 'polypeptide(L)'
;EIGKSAGEELQKRLESGPLTVRLSIEMCQGIVSSTMPVARIQGRSEKFVLVSGHYDSWYEGATDNGVANAAMMELARVFQENRERLERSVVFAWWSGHSDGRYAGSAWYYDHHWEELKENCVAHINMDICGCKGSDVVGFQTSMLEGADFDREFLKGFNEGEPDPPVSMTRFADQTFWGADIPFAI
;
A
#
# COMPACT_ATOMS: atom_id res chain seq x y z
N GLU A 1 16.81 0.79 13.74
CA GLU A 1 16.00 -0.17 14.52
C GLU A 1 16.91 -1.07 15.35
N ILE A 2 16.37 -1.63 16.43
CA ILE A 2 17.03 -2.63 17.28
C ILE A 2 16.13 -3.85 17.40
N GLY A 3 16.73 -5.02 17.52
CA GLY A 3 15.98 -6.27 17.70
C GLY A 3 15.17 -6.27 19.01
N LYS A 4 14.07 -7.02 19.04
CA LYS A 4 13.14 -7.10 20.17
C LYS A 4 13.84 -7.36 21.51
N SER A 5 14.72 -8.36 21.55
CA SER A 5 15.46 -8.74 22.78
C SER A 5 16.39 -7.62 23.28
N ALA A 6 17.02 -6.88 22.36
CA ALA A 6 17.83 -5.72 22.74
C ALA A 6 16.98 -4.58 23.26
N GLY A 7 15.79 -4.37 22.68
CA GLY A 7 14.83 -3.39 23.18
C GLY A 7 14.33 -3.71 24.59
N GLU A 8 13.97 -4.97 24.85
CA GLU A 8 13.54 -5.45 26.16
C GLU A 8 14.64 -5.29 27.23
N GLU A 9 15.89 -5.58 26.86
CA GLU A 9 17.03 -5.39 27.77
C GLU A 9 17.26 -3.90 28.09
N LEU A 10 17.17 -3.03 27.08
CA LEU A 10 17.28 -1.57 27.31
C LEU A 10 16.15 -1.07 28.21
N GLN A 11 14.94 -1.52 28.00
CA GLN A 11 13.79 -1.16 28.80
C GLN A 11 14.00 -1.57 30.26
N LYS A 12 14.43 -2.82 30.51
CA LYS A 12 14.75 -3.31 31.85
C LYS A 12 15.86 -2.50 32.53
N ARG A 13 16.88 -2.09 31.81
CA ARG A 13 17.95 -1.23 32.39
C ARG A 13 17.43 0.16 32.73
N LEU A 14 16.54 0.72 31.94
CA LEU A 14 15.90 2.01 32.22
C LEU A 14 15.10 2.03 33.54
N GLU A 15 14.55 0.89 33.96
CA GLU A 15 13.88 0.76 35.27
C GLU A 15 14.85 1.00 36.45
N SER A 16 16.14 0.78 36.24
CA SER A 16 17.19 0.97 37.25
C SER A 16 17.82 2.36 37.25
N GLY A 17 17.46 3.22 36.26
CA GLY A 17 17.95 4.59 36.16
C GLY A 17 18.20 5.05 34.73
N PRO A 18 18.67 6.28 34.53
CA PRO A 18 18.92 6.82 33.21
C PRO A 18 20.05 6.08 32.51
N LEU A 19 19.86 5.85 31.20
CA LEU A 19 20.82 5.19 30.33
C LEU A 19 21.42 6.19 29.33
N THR A 20 22.73 6.08 29.12
CA THR A 20 23.41 6.73 28.01
C THR A 20 23.77 5.68 26.97
N VAL A 21 23.34 5.89 25.73
CA VAL A 21 23.68 5.02 24.60
C VAL A 21 24.53 5.78 23.59
N ARG A 22 25.46 5.08 22.94
CA ARG A 22 26.20 5.60 21.80
C ARG A 22 25.65 4.94 20.53
N LEU A 23 25.18 5.74 19.59
CA LEU A 23 24.75 5.31 18.27
C LEU A 23 25.81 5.69 17.25
N SER A 24 26.24 4.73 16.43
CA SER A 24 27.11 4.96 15.27
C SER A 24 26.38 4.46 14.04
N ILE A 25 26.27 5.31 13.03
CA ILE A 25 25.59 5.01 11.77
C ILE A 25 26.55 5.28 10.63
N GLU A 26 26.81 4.27 9.82
CA GLU A 26 27.51 4.43 8.55
C GLU A 26 26.48 4.46 7.43
N MET A 27 26.54 5.47 6.59
CA MET A 27 25.61 5.66 5.49
C MET A 27 26.38 5.78 4.17
N CYS A 28 25.92 5.06 3.16
CA CYS A 28 26.32 5.29 1.78
C CYS A 28 25.22 6.11 1.09
N GLN A 29 25.63 7.20 0.47
CA GLN A 29 24.75 8.05 -0.33
C GLN A 29 25.13 7.96 -1.80
N GLY A 30 24.14 7.88 -2.67
CA GLY A 30 24.38 7.82 -4.11
C GLY A 30 23.08 7.85 -4.90
N ILE A 31 23.21 8.02 -6.20
CA ILE A 31 22.09 7.87 -7.14
C ILE A 31 22.01 6.38 -7.48
N VAL A 32 20.86 5.79 -7.25
CA VAL A 32 20.56 4.41 -7.62
C VAL A 32 19.46 4.37 -8.66
N SER A 33 19.50 3.39 -9.55
CA SER A 33 18.45 3.11 -10.50
C SER A 33 17.56 2.01 -9.92
N SER A 34 16.25 2.24 -9.94
CA SER A 34 15.27 1.26 -9.52
C SER A 34 14.26 1.04 -10.64
N THR A 35 13.69 -0.16 -10.70
CA THR A 35 12.64 -0.49 -11.66
C THR A 35 11.31 -0.56 -10.95
N MET A 36 10.25 -0.25 -11.66
CA MET A 36 8.90 -0.28 -11.15
C MET A 36 8.02 -1.07 -12.14
N PRO A 37 7.70 -2.33 -11.84
CA PRO A 37 6.83 -3.12 -12.69
C PRO A 37 5.43 -2.49 -12.77
N VAL A 38 4.88 -2.42 -13.98
CA VAL A 38 3.50 -2.01 -14.23
C VAL A 38 2.89 -2.97 -15.23
N ALA A 39 1.67 -3.42 -14.95
CA ALA A 39 0.92 -4.31 -15.84
C ALA A 39 -0.49 -3.74 -16.07
N ARG A 40 -0.98 -3.82 -17.30
CA ARG A 40 -2.34 -3.41 -17.65
C ARG A 40 -3.12 -4.59 -18.21
N ILE A 41 -4.29 -4.84 -17.67
CA ILE A 41 -5.27 -5.77 -18.19
C ILE A 41 -6.37 -4.94 -18.84
N GLN A 42 -6.44 -5.02 -20.16
CA GLN A 42 -7.36 -4.21 -20.94
C GLN A 42 -8.79 -4.69 -20.78
N GLY A 43 -9.67 -3.78 -20.38
CA GLY A 43 -11.12 -3.93 -20.40
C GLY A 43 -11.73 -3.29 -21.65
N ARG A 44 -13.04 -3.05 -21.61
CA ARG A 44 -13.80 -2.49 -22.74
C ARG A 44 -13.62 -0.99 -22.90
N SER A 45 -13.17 -0.29 -21.87
CA SER A 45 -12.96 1.16 -21.89
C SER A 45 -11.53 1.53 -21.55
N GLU A 46 -11.15 2.76 -21.88
CA GLU A 46 -9.86 3.35 -21.50
C GLU A 46 -9.81 3.69 -19.99
N LYS A 47 -10.98 3.84 -19.35
CA LYS A 47 -11.04 4.06 -17.91
C LYS A 47 -10.50 2.85 -17.17
N PHE A 48 -9.81 3.09 -16.06
CA PHE A 48 -9.18 2.02 -15.30
C PHE A 48 -9.26 2.23 -13.79
N VAL A 49 -9.12 1.12 -13.08
CA VAL A 49 -8.81 1.08 -11.65
C VAL A 49 -7.31 0.81 -11.49
N LEU A 50 -6.64 1.62 -10.71
CA LEU A 50 -5.26 1.40 -10.32
C LEU A 50 -5.22 0.56 -9.06
N VAL A 51 -4.51 -0.57 -9.10
CA VAL A 51 -4.21 -1.40 -7.93
C VAL A 51 -2.71 -1.34 -7.70
N SER A 52 -2.29 -0.96 -6.53
CA SER A 52 -0.87 -0.79 -6.25
C SER A 52 -0.46 -1.32 -4.90
N GLY A 53 0.83 -1.49 -4.72
CA GLY A 53 1.48 -1.81 -3.48
C GLY A 53 2.98 -1.64 -3.64
N HIS A 54 3.71 -1.40 -2.58
CA HIS A 54 5.15 -1.33 -2.67
C HIS A 54 5.79 -2.73 -2.65
N TYR A 55 6.93 -2.90 -3.31
CA TYR A 55 7.62 -4.18 -3.33
C TYR A 55 8.97 -4.18 -2.59
N ASP A 56 9.48 -3.00 -2.26
CA ASP A 56 10.60 -2.86 -1.34
C ASP A 56 10.15 -3.14 0.10
N SER A 57 11.07 -3.49 0.96
CA SER A 57 10.72 -3.91 2.32
C SER A 57 11.83 -3.59 3.31
N TRP A 58 11.47 -3.55 4.57
CA TRP A 58 12.39 -3.67 5.68
C TRP A 58 12.63 -5.15 5.96
N TYR A 59 13.90 -5.59 5.93
CA TYR A 59 14.29 -6.99 6.14
C TYR A 59 13.62 -7.96 5.14
N GLU A 60 13.05 -9.06 5.63
CA GLU A 60 12.41 -10.10 4.82
C GLU A 60 11.09 -9.66 4.20
N GLY A 61 10.40 -8.69 4.78
CA GLY A 61 9.20 -8.08 4.24
C GLY A 61 8.03 -9.03 3.96
N ALA A 62 7.87 -10.10 4.73
CA ALA A 62 6.84 -11.09 4.45
C ALA A 62 5.43 -10.49 4.53
N THR A 63 5.11 -9.77 5.59
CA THR A 63 3.83 -9.09 5.76
C THR A 63 3.83 -7.73 5.06
N ASP A 64 4.90 -6.97 5.22
CA ASP A 64 5.10 -5.64 4.69
C ASP A 64 6.26 -5.66 3.66
N ASN A 65 5.99 -5.89 2.34
CA ASN A 65 4.67 -5.97 1.73
C ASN A 65 4.54 -7.23 0.83
N GLY A 66 5.21 -8.34 1.17
CA GLY A 66 5.24 -9.58 0.39
C GLY A 66 3.86 -10.18 0.17
N VAL A 67 3.01 -10.17 1.21
CA VAL A 67 1.63 -10.71 1.12
C VAL A 67 0.79 -9.91 0.13
N ALA A 68 0.84 -8.58 0.18
CA ALA A 68 0.11 -7.75 -0.76
C ALA A 68 0.61 -7.94 -2.20
N ASN A 69 1.93 -8.04 -2.39
CA ASN A 69 2.50 -8.32 -3.71
C ASN A 69 2.01 -9.65 -4.28
N ALA A 70 1.97 -10.70 -3.46
CA ALA A 70 1.44 -12.00 -3.87
C ALA A 70 -0.06 -11.93 -4.21
N ALA A 71 -0.84 -11.23 -3.40
CA ALA A 71 -2.27 -11.01 -3.65
C ALA A 71 -2.51 -10.23 -4.95
N MET A 72 -1.74 -9.18 -5.22
CA MET A 72 -1.81 -8.44 -6.48
C MET A 72 -1.49 -9.30 -7.69
N MET A 73 -0.51 -10.20 -7.60
CA MET A 73 -0.18 -11.13 -8.69
C MET A 73 -1.33 -12.11 -8.93
N GLU A 74 -1.96 -12.62 -7.88
CA GLU A 74 -3.12 -13.52 -8.01
C GLU A 74 -4.35 -12.77 -8.56
N LEU A 75 -4.61 -11.55 -8.11
CA LEU A 75 -5.65 -10.70 -8.69
C LEU A 75 -5.40 -10.44 -10.17
N ALA A 76 -4.17 -10.14 -10.56
CA ALA A 76 -3.81 -9.94 -11.97
C ALA A 76 -4.09 -11.20 -12.81
N ARG A 77 -3.78 -12.40 -12.28
CA ARG A 77 -4.10 -13.67 -12.94
C ARG A 77 -5.60 -13.84 -13.11
N VAL A 78 -6.39 -13.63 -12.05
CA VAL A 78 -7.85 -13.77 -12.07
C VAL A 78 -8.49 -12.78 -13.04
N PHE A 79 -8.08 -11.52 -13.01
CA PHE A 79 -8.59 -10.51 -13.93
C PHE A 79 -8.21 -10.81 -15.39
N GLN A 80 -6.99 -11.30 -15.63
CA GLN A 80 -6.58 -11.69 -16.97
C GLN A 80 -7.42 -12.86 -17.52
N GLU A 81 -7.73 -13.85 -16.70
CA GLU A 81 -8.60 -14.98 -17.09
C GLU A 81 -10.04 -14.53 -17.38
N ASN A 82 -10.49 -13.44 -16.77
CA ASN A 82 -11.84 -12.90 -16.90
C ASN A 82 -11.90 -11.58 -17.70
N ARG A 83 -10.85 -11.24 -18.45
CA ARG A 83 -10.72 -9.93 -19.11
C ARG A 83 -11.93 -9.54 -19.97
N GLU A 84 -12.56 -10.51 -20.64
CA GLU A 84 -13.72 -10.26 -21.49
C GLU A 84 -14.94 -9.73 -20.75
N ARG A 85 -14.94 -9.83 -19.41
CA ARG A 85 -16.00 -9.36 -18.53
C ARG A 85 -15.73 -7.97 -17.96
N LEU A 86 -14.52 -7.44 -18.14
CA LEU A 86 -14.11 -6.18 -17.56
C LEU A 86 -14.66 -5.00 -18.37
N GLU A 87 -15.49 -4.19 -17.74
CA GLU A 87 -15.94 -2.92 -18.31
C GLU A 87 -14.82 -1.86 -18.31
N ARG A 88 -14.00 -1.85 -17.25
CA ARG A 88 -12.85 -0.98 -17.10
C ARG A 88 -11.57 -1.80 -17.10
N SER A 89 -10.50 -1.18 -17.56
CA SER A 89 -9.17 -1.78 -17.45
C SER A 89 -8.71 -1.83 -15.98
N VAL A 90 -7.79 -2.72 -15.68
CA VAL A 90 -7.12 -2.78 -14.37
C VAL A 90 -5.64 -2.58 -14.59
N VAL A 91 -5.06 -1.61 -13.89
CA VAL A 91 -3.61 -1.34 -13.90
C VAL A 91 -3.05 -1.76 -12.57
N PHE A 92 -2.04 -2.61 -12.60
CA PHE A 92 -1.27 -3.00 -11.42
C PHE A 92 0.07 -2.28 -11.46
N ALA A 93 0.47 -1.71 -10.33
CA ALA A 93 1.77 -1.06 -10.20
C ALA A 93 2.43 -1.45 -8.88
N TRP A 94 3.69 -1.86 -8.96
CA TRP A 94 4.50 -2.23 -7.81
C TRP A 94 5.54 -1.14 -7.57
N TRP A 95 5.34 -0.38 -6.50
CA TRP A 95 6.16 0.79 -6.18
C TRP A 95 7.52 0.40 -5.63
N SER A 96 8.56 1.06 -6.06
CA SER A 96 9.88 1.05 -5.44
C SER A 96 10.09 2.28 -4.56
N GLY A 97 10.99 2.18 -3.59
CA GLY A 97 11.37 3.32 -2.75
C GLY A 97 10.26 3.84 -1.86
N HIS A 98 9.36 2.97 -1.42
CA HIS A 98 8.36 3.29 -0.41
C HIS A 98 9.01 3.40 0.97
N SER A 99 9.67 2.32 1.41
CA SER A 99 10.28 2.22 2.73
C SER A 99 11.55 3.07 2.87
N ASP A 100 12.43 3.01 1.89
CA ASP A 100 13.74 3.67 1.93
C ASP A 100 13.73 5.06 1.27
N GLY A 101 12.91 5.25 0.26
CA GLY A 101 12.84 6.46 -0.57
C GLY A 101 11.66 7.38 -0.27
N ARG A 102 10.86 7.07 0.72
CA ARG A 102 9.67 7.84 1.11
C ARG A 102 8.74 8.12 -0.07
N TYR A 103 8.18 7.05 -0.64
CA TYR A 103 7.22 7.07 -1.75
C TYR A 103 7.80 7.50 -3.11
N ALA A 104 9.10 7.33 -3.30
CA ALA A 104 9.78 7.81 -4.51
C ALA A 104 9.17 7.22 -5.79
N GLY A 105 8.83 5.92 -5.79
CA GLY A 105 8.26 5.26 -6.96
C GLY A 105 6.86 5.74 -7.31
N SER A 106 5.95 5.77 -6.34
CA SER A 106 4.58 6.26 -6.58
C SER A 106 4.53 7.73 -6.93
N ALA A 107 5.38 8.56 -6.30
CA ALA A 107 5.50 9.98 -6.64
C ALA A 107 5.99 10.16 -8.09
N TRP A 108 7.02 9.41 -8.48
CA TRP A 108 7.50 9.44 -9.85
C TRP A 108 6.42 9.03 -10.86
N TYR A 109 5.69 7.95 -10.55
CA TYR A 109 4.60 7.47 -11.41
C TYR A 109 3.49 8.50 -11.53
N TYR A 110 3.08 9.08 -10.42
CA TYR A 110 2.06 10.13 -10.37
C TYR A 110 2.43 11.33 -11.24
N ASP A 111 3.65 11.84 -11.11
CA ASP A 111 4.12 13.02 -11.85
C ASP A 111 4.22 12.74 -13.36
N HIS A 112 4.64 11.53 -13.75
CA HIS A 112 4.85 11.18 -15.16
C HIS A 112 3.57 10.70 -15.87
N HIS A 113 2.56 10.27 -15.14
CA HIS A 113 1.29 9.78 -15.67
C HIS A 113 0.09 10.64 -15.26
N TRP A 114 0.34 11.85 -14.79
CA TRP A 114 -0.68 12.74 -14.22
C TRP A 114 -1.91 12.91 -15.13
N GLU A 115 -1.70 13.21 -16.42
CA GLU A 115 -2.79 13.45 -17.35
C GLU A 115 -3.65 12.20 -17.55
N GLU A 116 -3.02 11.04 -17.75
CA GLU A 116 -3.73 9.76 -17.89
C GLU A 116 -4.50 9.41 -16.59
N LEU A 117 -3.85 9.59 -15.44
CA LEU A 117 -4.46 9.34 -14.14
C LEU A 117 -5.69 10.22 -13.94
N LYS A 118 -5.57 11.51 -14.16
CA LYS A 118 -6.66 12.46 -14.01
C LYS A 118 -7.81 12.19 -14.98
N GLU A 119 -7.50 11.84 -16.21
CA GLU A 119 -8.51 11.60 -17.23
C GLU A 119 -9.19 10.23 -17.08
N ASN A 120 -8.42 9.17 -16.78
CA ASN A 120 -8.87 7.80 -16.94
C ASN A 120 -8.89 6.97 -15.67
N CYS A 121 -8.18 7.33 -14.60
CA CYS A 121 -8.22 6.59 -13.35
C CYS A 121 -9.51 6.91 -12.57
N VAL A 122 -10.35 5.90 -12.38
CA VAL A 122 -11.63 6.08 -11.69
C VAL A 122 -11.60 5.72 -10.21
N ALA A 123 -10.59 4.94 -9.80
CA ALA A 123 -10.32 4.61 -8.41
C ALA A 123 -8.88 4.11 -8.26
N HIS A 124 -8.30 4.28 -7.10
CA HIS A 124 -7.02 3.72 -6.71
C HIS A 124 -7.19 2.88 -5.44
N ILE A 125 -6.72 1.66 -5.50
CA ILE A 125 -6.68 0.73 -4.36
C ILE A 125 -5.20 0.46 -4.05
N ASN A 126 -4.75 0.86 -2.89
CA ASN A 126 -3.41 0.53 -2.42
C ASN A 126 -3.47 -0.67 -1.49
N MET A 127 -2.66 -1.67 -1.77
CA MET A 127 -2.58 -2.90 -0.98
C MET A 127 -1.31 -2.87 -0.14
N ASP A 128 -1.50 -2.72 1.15
CA ASP A 128 -0.40 -2.66 2.11
C ASP A 128 -0.76 -3.44 3.37
N ILE A 129 0.18 -4.27 3.83
CA ILE A 129 0.02 -5.11 5.05
C ILE A 129 -1.28 -5.94 5.04
N CYS A 130 -1.65 -6.49 3.90
CA CYS A 130 -2.93 -7.18 3.67
C CYS A 130 -3.10 -8.49 4.44
N GLY A 131 -2.19 -8.89 5.31
CA GLY A 131 -2.33 -10.13 6.04
C GLY A 131 -1.26 -10.35 7.09
N CYS A 132 -1.69 -10.39 8.34
CA CYS A 132 -0.88 -10.80 9.47
C CYS A 132 -1.44 -12.10 10.05
N LYS A 133 -0.55 -13.01 10.45
CA LYS A 133 -0.98 -14.23 11.14
C LYS A 133 -1.72 -13.88 12.43
N GLY A 134 -2.98 -14.32 12.52
CA GLY A 134 -3.82 -14.09 13.69
C GLY A 134 -4.54 -12.74 13.69
N SER A 135 -4.48 -11.97 12.59
CA SER A 135 -5.33 -10.80 12.42
C SER A 135 -6.72 -11.23 11.95
N ASP A 136 -7.72 -10.70 12.59
CA ASP A 136 -9.16 -10.84 12.29
C ASP A 136 -9.80 -9.49 11.97
N VAL A 137 -9.00 -8.42 11.95
CA VAL A 137 -9.46 -7.07 11.63
C VAL A 137 -9.27 -6.82 10.13
N VAL A 138 -10.35 -6.41 9.49
CA VAL A 138 -10.35 -5.88 8.12
C VAL A 138 -10.87 -4.45 8.17
N GLY A 139 -10.07 -3.51 7.70
CA GLY A 139 -10.42 -2.10 7.69
C GLY A 139 -9.96 -1.41 6.40
N PHE A 140 -10.62 -0.33 6.06
CA PHE A 140 -10.22 0.55 4.98
C PHE A 140 -9.93 1.96 5.48
N GLN A 141 -8.93 2.58 4.86
CA GLN A 141 -8.78 4.03 4.89
C GLN A 141 -9.18 4.57 3.52
N THR A 142 -9.98 5.62 3.51
CA THR A 142 -10.49 6.22 2.27
C THR A 142 -10.14 7.70 2.19
N SER A 143 -9.86 8.18 0.99
CA SER A 143 -9.65 9.61 0.75
C SER A 143 -10.95 10.41 0.66
N MET A 144 -12.07 9.74 0.39
CA MET A 144 -13.39 10.36 0.19
C MET A 144 -14.39 9.78 1.19
N LEU A 145 -14.78 10.57 2.18
CA LEU A 145 -15.77 10.16 3.17
C LEU A 145 -17.14 9.86 2.56
N GLU A 146 -17.44 10.44 1.40
CA GLU A 146 -18.64 10.16 0.62
C GLU A 146 -18.71 8.70 0.16
N GLY A 147 -17.54 8.05 -0.02
CA GLY A 147 -17.44 6.63 -0.33
C GLY A 147 -17.58 5.69 0.88
N ALA A 148 -17.57 6.22 2.09
CA ALA A 148 -17.52 5.42 3.31
C ALA A 148 -18.70 4.45 3.47
N ASP A 149 -19.88 4.82 3.01
CA ASP A 149 -21.04 3.93 3.07
C ASP A 149 -20.91 2.78 2.07
N PHE A 150 -20.34 3.03 0.90
CA PHE A 150 -20.00 1.98 -0.07
C PHE A 150 -18.96 1.01 0.50
N ASP A 151 -17.89 1.53 1.08
CA ASP A 151 -16.83 0.72 1.68
C ASP A 151 -17.37 -0.15 2.81
N ARG A 152 -18.22 0.42 3.67
CA ARG A 152 -18.88 -0.32 4.75
C ARG A 152 -19.79 -1.43 4.22
N GLU A 153 -20.61 -1.15 3.22
CA GLU A 153 -21.51 -2.14 2.64
C GLU A 153 -20.72 -3.26 1.94
N PHE A 154 -19.64 -2.90 1.27
CA PHE A 154 -18.75 -3.88 0.65
C PHE A 154 -18.11 -4.81 1.70
N LEU A 155 -17.59 -4.26 2.80
CA LEU A 155 -16.97 -5.03 3.89
C LEU A 155 -17.94 -6.00 4.58
N LYS A 156 -19.21 -5.67 4.70
CA LYS A 156 -20.23 -6.57 5.28
C LYS A 156 -20.31 -7.93 4.56
N GLY A 157 -19.94 -7.98 3.29
CA GLY A 157 -19.91 -9.22 2.51
C GLY A 157 -18.76 -10.17 2.89
N PHE A 158 -17.76 -9.70 3.63
CA PHE A 158 -16.54 -10.45 3.95
C PHE A 158 -16.31 -10.69 5.45
N ASN A 159 -16.97 -9.92 6.31
CA ASN A 159 -16.83 -10.03 7.76
C ASN A 159 -18.07 -10.65 8.40
N GLU A 160 -17.88 -11.49 9.40
CA GLU A 160 -18.97 -12.07 10.20
C GLU A 160 -19.61 -11.07 11.19
N GLY A 161 -19.11 -9.83 11.23
CA GLY A 161 -19.57 -8.74 12.10
C GLY A 161 -19.70 -7.41 11.37
N GLU A 162 -20.11 -6.38 12.07
CA GLU A 162 -20.05 -5.01 11.54
C GLU A 162 -18.58 -4.62 11.35
N PRO A 163 -18.18 -4.23 10.14
CA PRO A 163 -16.82 -3.76 9.92
C PRO A 163 -16.57 -2.44 10.68
N ASP A 164 -15.31 -2.22 11.04
CA ASP A 164 -14.92 -0.91 11.55
C ASP A 164 -15.29 0.17 10.54
N PRO A 165 -15.77 1.34 11.01
CA PRO A 165 -16.09 2.42 10.10
C PRO A 165 -14.85 2.85 9.33
N PRO A 166 -14.96 3.09 8.01
CA PRO A 166 -13.85 3.63 7.23
C PRO A 166 -13.32 4.90 7.89
N VAL A 167 -12.01 4.98 8.02
CA VAL A 167 -11.37 6.16 8.58
C VAL A 167 -10.77 7.00 7.47
N SER A 168 -10.77 8.31 7.68
CA SER A 168 -10.03 9.20 6.80
C SER A 168 -8.55 8.83 6.77
N MET A 169 -7.94 8.93 5.61
CA MET A 169 -6.53 8.61 5.45
C MET A 169 -5.65 9.32 6.47
N THR A 170 -4.83 8.53 7.12
CA THR A 170 -3.76 9.02 7.99
C THR A 170 -2.42 9.04 7.23
N ARG A 171 -1.35 9.42 7.89
CA ARG A 171 0.01 9.35 7.30
C ARG A 171 0.53 7.91 7.31
N PHE A 172 -0.14 7.06 6.58
CA PHE A 172 0.14 5.64 6.49
C PHE A 172 0.09 5.20 5.02
N ALA A 173 0.88 4.18 4.67
CA ALA A 173 1.01 3.63 3.32
C ALA A 173 1.33 4.68 2.23
N ASP A 174 0.96 4.43 0.98
CA ASP A 174 1.37 5.24 -0.15
C ASP A 174 0.42 6.42 -0.41
N GLN A 175 0.68 7.53 0.26
CA GLN A 175 -0.18 8.72 0.28
C GLN A 175 -0.06 9.61 -0.95
N THR A 176 0.75 9.25 -1.92
CA THR A 176 1.04 10.10 -3.09
C THR A 176 -0.22 10.55 -3.81
N PHE A 177 -1.23 9.67 -3.88
CA PHE A 177 -2.48 9.93 -4.57
C PHE A 177 -3.53 10.66 -3.72
N TRP A 178 -3.22 10.97 -2.48
CA TRP A 178 -4.12 11.65 -1.58
C TRP A 178 -4.31 13.12 -1.97
N GLY A 179 -5.19 13.52 -2.62
CA GLY A 179 -5.43 14.88 -3.15
C GLY A 179 -5.43 14.92 -4.67
N ALA A 180 -5.37 13.74 -5.30
CA ALA A 180 -5.44 13.60 -6.74
C ALA A 180 -6.87 13.73 -7.30
N ASP A 181 -7.87 13.96 -6.47
CA ASP A 181 -9.29 13.92 -6.86
C ASP A 181 -9.69 12.58 -7.51
N ILE A 182 -8.98 11.52 -7.10
CA ILE A 182 -9.26 10.13 -7.47
C ILE A 182 -9.71 9.41 -6.21
N PRO A 183 -10.86 8.72 -6.21
CA PRO A 183 -11.26 7.89 -5.08
C PRO A 183 -10.15 6.89 -4.73
N PHE A 184 -9.72 6.89 -3.48
CA PHE A 184 -8.59 6.11 -3.01
C PHE A 184 -8.98 5.34 -1.76
N ALA A 185 -8.59 4.05 -1.71
CA ALA A 185 -8.74 3.18 -0.55
C ALA A 185 -7.45 2.39 -0.27
N ILE A 186 -7.18 2.13 1.00
CA ILE A 186 -6.12 1.24 1.51
C ILE A 186 -6.76 0.18 2.37
#